data_3355659077ee88b1366c45dc8e030fc9
#
_entry.id   3355659077ee88b1366c45dc8e030fc9
#
_cell.length_a   1.000
_cell.length_b   1.000
_cell.length_c   1.000
_cell.angle_alpha   90.00
_cell.angle_beta   90.00
_cell.angle_gamma   90.00
#
_symmetry.space_group_name_H-M   'P 1'
#
loop_
_entity.id
_entity.type
_entity.pdbx_description
1 polymer ?
#
loop_
_entity_poly.entity_id
_entity_poly.type
_entity_poly.pdbx_seq_one_letter_code
_entity_poly.pdbx_strand_id
1 'polypeptide(L)'
;MRVLVTGSDGYLGSLLVPYLAARGHTVTGLDTGYYRSGLLYGGDVTAEPTITKDVRAITEGDLAGTEAVVHMAELSNDPLGQLLPEVTHDINHEGSVRLARACKAAGVERFVYTSSCSVYGVASEAEVDEESPTNPQTAYALCKALVERDVAALANESFSPTFLRNATAYGASPSMRFDIVLNNLAGLAWVYREIRMISDGSPWRPLVHALDICKAITCVLDAPSGLVCNEILNVGDTAQNYRIREIAEIVAETFPGCSTTYGPRGGDNRSYRVSFGKIKSLLPPFVCEWDAPRGAAQLRELFSQIGLTEELFTGRAFTRLKQLEHLLATGRLDSSLYWRT
;
A
#
# COMPACT_ATOMS: atom_id res chain seq x y z
N MET A 1 -6.88 -2.70 21.66
CA MET A 1 -5.48 -2.21 21.71
C MET A 1 -5.45 -0.73 21.34
N ARG A 2 -4.47 0.03 21.86
CA ARG A 2 -4.13 1.38 21.38
C ARG A 2 -3.13 1.24 20.23
N VAL A 3 -3.58 1.61 19.01
CA VAL A 3 -2.85 1.40 17.77
C VAL A 3 -2.47 2.73 17.13
N LEU A 4 -1.19 2.94 16.86
CA LEU A 4 -0.73 4.03 16.01
C LEU A 4 -0.64 3.54 14.55
N VAL A 5 -1.31 4.24 13.63
CA VAL A 5 -1.26 3.97 12.20
C VAL A 5 -0.49 5.09 11.51
N THR A 6 0.71 4.82 11.01
CA THR A 6 1.46 5.81 10.22
C THR A 6 1.07 5.72 8.74
N GLY A 7 1.02 6.85 8.05
CA GLY A 7 0.45 6.92 6.70
C GLY A 7 -1.09 6.89 6.71
N SER A 8 -1.70 7.40 7.78
CA SER A 8 -3.14 7.35 8.03
C SER A 8 -3.98 8.08 6.98
N ASP A 9 -3.46 9.14 6.36
CA ASP A 9 -4.16 9.91 5.31
C ASP A 9 -3.96 9.28 3.91
N GLY A 10 -3.19 8.21 3.82
CA GLY A 10 -2.89 7.50 2.57
C GLY A 10 -4.01 6.57 2.10
N TYR A 11 -3.79 5.91 0.95
CA TYR A 11 -4.75 5.02 0.30
C TYR A 11 -5.22 3.86 1.21
N LEU A 12 -4.30 3.17 1.88
CA LEU A 12 -4.64 2.12 2.83
C LEU A 12 -5.03 2.70 4.19
N GLY A 13 -4.34 3.76 4.64
CA GLY A 13 -4.56 4.35 5.95
C GLY A 13 -5.97 4.88 6.16
N SER A 14 -6.52 5.57 5.16
CA SER A 14 -7.89 6.10 5.20
C SER A 14 -8.98 5.01 5.27
N LEU A 15 -8.64 3.76 4.94
CA LEU A 15 -9.51 2.59 5.13
C LEU A 15 -9.22 1.90 6.47
N LEU A 16 -7.94 1.73 6.81
CA LEU A 16 -7.52 0.95 7.97
C LEU A 16 -7.92 1.61 9.30
N VAL A 17 -7.78 2.95 9.40
CA VAL A 17 -8.10 3.67 10.63
C VAL A 17 -9.55 3.42 11.06
N PRO A 18 -10.58 3.70 10.24
CA PRO A 18 -11.97 3.40 10.62
C PRO A 18 -12.24 1.89 10.71
N TYR A 19 -11.52 1.06 9.95
CA TYR A 19 -11.67 -0.39 10.00
C TYR A 19 -11.25 -0.98 11.35
N LEU A 20 -10.15 -0.51 11.92
CA LEU A 20 -9.68 -0.90 13.26
C LEU A 20 -10.56 -0.32 14.36
N ALA A 21 -10.96 0.96 14.25
CA ALA A 21 -11.85 1.60 15.22
C ALA A 21 -13.19 0.86 15.34
N ALA A 22 -13.79 0.45 14.21
CA ALA A 22 -15.01 -0.34 14.19
C ALA A 22 -14.88 -1.73 14.85
N ARG A 23 -13.64 -2.20 15.08
CA ARG A 23 -13.32 -3.46 15.76
C ARG A 23 -12.89 -3.27 17.22
N GLY A 24 -13.07 -2.06 17.77
CA GLY A 24 -12.84 -1.77 19.17
C GLY A 24 -11.39 -1.42 19.52
N HIS A 25 -10.55 -1.14 18.53
CA HIS A 25 -9.24 -0.55 18.80
C HIS A 25 -9.36 0.96 19.01
N THR A 26 -8.52 1.51 19.87
CA THR A 26 -8.32 2.96 19.98
C THR A 26 -7.21 3.33 18.99
N VAL A 27 -7.55 4.05 17.94
CA VAL A 27 -6.62 4.33 16.83
C VAL A 27 -6.16 5.78 16.88
N THR A 28 -4.87 6.01 16.67
CA THR A 28 -4.29 7.33 16.41
C THR A 28 -3.60 7.28 15.06
N GLY A 29 -3.92 8.23 14.19
CA GLY A 29 -3.23 8.40 12.91
C GLY A 29 -1.94 9.21 13.06
N LEU A 30 -0.95 8.95 12.20
CA LEU A 30 0.21 9.82 11.99
C LEU A 30 0.47 9.94 10.49
N ASP A 31 0.53 11.17 9.99
CA ASP A 31 0.80 11.44 8.57
C ASP A 31 1.46 12.80 8.37
N THR A 32 2.21 12.96 7.30
CA THR A 32 2.77 14.26 6.89
C THR A 32 1.73 15.19 6.29
N GLY A 33 0.58 14.64 5.83
CA GLY A 33 -0.50 15.39 5.21
C GLY A 33 -0.27 15.80 3.76
N TYR A 34 0.70 15.23 3.03
CA TYR A 34 0.97 15.59 1.63
C TYR A 34 -0.26 15.42 0.72
N TYR A 35 -1.11 14.44 1.03
CA TYR A 35 -2.28 14.04 0.21
C TYR A 35 -3.63 14.38 0.84
N ARG A 36 -3.64 15.07 1.99
CA ARG A 36 -4.85 15.37 2.77
C ARG A 36 -5.91 16.18 1.99
N SER A 37 -5.50 16.93 0.97
CA SER A 37 -6.41 17.72 0.13
C SER A 37 -7.17 16.92 -0.94
N GLY A 38 -6.92 15.62 -1.04
CA GLY A 38 -7.47 14.75 -2.08
C GLY A 38 -8.32 13.60 -1.53
N LEU A 39 -9.53 13.88 -1.04
CA LEU A 39 -10.53 12.84 -0.76
C LEU A 39 -11.50 12.74 -1.93
N LEU A 40 -11.64 11.53 -2.50
CA LEU A 40 -12.50 11.26 -3.64
C LEU A 40 -13.98 11.21 -3.25
N TYR A 41 -14.26 10.72 -2.04
CA TYR A 41 -15.59 10.72 -1.45
C TYR A 41 -15.48 11.03 0.04
N GLY A 42 -16.52 11.69 0.57
CA GLY A 42 -16.55 12.08 1.96
C GLY A 42 -16.79 10.87 2.85
N GLY A 43 -15.84 10.61 3.72
CA GLY A 43 -16.07 9.94 4.96
C GLY A 43 -15.55 10.89 6.02
N ASP A 44 -16.13 10.88 7.21
CA ASP A 44 -15.53 11.48 8.39
C ASP A 44 -14.27 10.69 8.78
N VAL A 45 -13.27 10.71 7.87
CA VAL A 45 -11.94 10.14 8.11
C VAL A 45 -11.24 10.87 9.27
N THR A 46 -11.82 11.98 9.69
CA THR A 46 -11.30 12.86 10.75
C THR A 46 -11.80 12.52 12.16
N ALA A 47 -12.59 11.47 12.33
CA ALA A 47 -13.13 11.12 13.66
C ALA A 47 -12.03 10.64 14.64
N GLU A 48 -10.91 10.16 14.14
CA GLU A 48 -9.79 9.71 14.97
C GLU A 48 -8.67 10.77 15.02
N PRO A 49 -8.01 10.94 16.17
CA PRO A 49 -6.94 11.92 16.30
C PRO A 49 -5.79 11.60 15.36
N THR A 50 -5.33 12.58 14.60
CA THR A 50 -4.20 12.45 13.69
C THR A 50 -3.07 13.41 14.08
N ILE A 51 -1.88 12.84 14.31
CA ILE A 51 -0.65 13.59 14.54
C ILE A 51 -0.08 13.98 13.17
N THR A 52 -0.01 15.28 12.88
CA THR A 52 0.66 15.75 11.65
C THR A 52 2.16 15.81 11.89
N LYS A 53 2.90 14.79 11.42
CA LYS A 53 4.34 14.66 11.66
C LYS A 53 5.00 13.77 10.60
N ASP A 54 6.23 14.09 10.28
CA ASP A 54 7.08 13.24 9.45
C ASP A 54 7.58 12.05 10.27
N VAL A 55 7.54 10.85 9.71
CA VAL A 55 8.00 9.63 10.38
C VAL A 55 9.47 9.69 10.80
N ARG A 56 10.29 10.46 10.07
CA ARG A 56 11.71 10.71 10.38
C ARG A 56 11.90 11.51 11.67
N ALA A 57 10.89 12.25 12.10
CA ALA A 57 10.92 13.11 13.29
C ALA A 57 10.19 12.51 14.50
N ILE A 58 9.74 11.25 14.41
CA ILE A 58 9.01 10.59 15.51
C ILE A 58 9.90 10.41 16.73
N THR A 59 9.32 10.56 17.90
CA THR A 59 10.00 10.41 19.20
C THR A 59 9.26 9.40 20.07
N GLU A 60 9.90 8.92 21.14
CA GLU A 60 9.27 8.05 22.12
C GLU A 60 8.03 8.70 22.76
N GLY A 61 8.04 10.04 22.90
CA GLY A 61 6.89 10.78 23.43
C GLY A 61 5.62 10.66 22.54
N ASP A 62 5.80 10.57 21.22
CA ASP A 62 4.69 10.37 20.29
C ASP A 62 4.08 8.95 20.38
N LEU A 63 4.83 8.01 20.97
CA LEU A 63 4.48 6.60 21.12
C LEU A 63 3.94 6.27 22.53
N ALA A 64 3.87 7.27 23.42
CA ALA A 64 3.46 7.04 24.79
C ALA A 64 2.09 6.37 24.90
N GLY A 65 2.05 5.21 25.56
CA GLY A 65 0.83 4.42 25.73
C GLY A 65 0.37 3.64 24.49
N THR A 66 1.10 3.67 23.38
CA THR A 66 0.84 2.85 22.20
C THR A 66 1.22 1.39 22.46
N GLU A 67 0.33 0.45 22.13
CA GLU A 67 0.56 -1.00 22.28
C GLU A 67 1.00 -1.65 20.98
N ALA A 68 0.52 -1.10 19.84
CA ALA A 68 0.87 -1.59 18.51
C ALA A 68 1.09 -0.42 17.54
N VAL A 69 2.00 -0.61 16.59
CA VAL A 69 2.20 0.30 15.46
C VAL A 69 1.95 -0.45 14.16
N VAL A 70 1.09 0.11 13.29
CA VAL A 70 0.97 -0.31 11.90
C VAL A 70 1.67 0.73 11.03
N HIS A 71 2.82 0.33 10.45
CA HIS A 71 3.67 1.24 9.71
C HIS A 71 3.42 1.14 8.20
N MET A 72 2.86 2.23 7.64
CA MET A 72 2.54 2.38 6.20
C MET A 72 3.05 3.70 5.61
N ALA A 73 3.62 4.60 6.43
CA ALA A 73 4.09 5.92 6.00
C ALA A 73 5.38 5.79 5.17
N GLU A 74 5.23 5.82 3.85
CA GLU A 74 6.32 5.70 2.89
C GLU A 74 6.00 6.39 1.56
N LEU A 75 7.01 6.66 0.77
CA LEU A 75 6.88 7.03 -0.63
C LEU A 75 6.64 5.74 -1.44
N SER A 76 5.38 5.41 -1.68
CA SER A 76 4.92 4.12 -2.24
C SER A 76 4.72 4.17 -3.76
N ASN A 77 5.56 4.90 -4.49
CA ASN A 77 5.44 5.09 -5.93
C ASN A 77 6.82 4.93 -6.59
N ASP A 78 6.97 3.94 -7.48
CA ASP A 78 8.24 3.66 -8.15
C ASP A 78 8.78 4.84 -8.98
N PRO A 79 7.95 5.58 -9.78
CA PRO A 79 8.43 6.77 -10.49
C PRO A 79 9.02 7.84 -9.56
N LEU A 80 8.43 8.03 -8.39
CA LEU A 80 8.96 8.97 -7.40
C LEU A 80 10.27 8.47 -6.80
N GLY A 81 10.36 7.17 -6.51
CA GLY A 81 11.59 6.54 -6.03
C GLY A 81 12.75 6.66 -7.02
N GLN A 82 12.46 6.68 -8.32
CA GLN A 82 13.45 6.93 -9.37
C GLN A 82 13.85 8.42 -9.45
N LEU A 83 12.91 9.32 -9.21
CA LEU A 83 13.15 10.77 -9.26
C LEU A 83 13.98 11.26 -8.07
N LEU A 84 13.70 10.72 -6.87
CA LEU A 84 14.32 11.12 -5.60
C LEU A 84 14.81 9.89 -4.81
N PRO A 85 15.79 9.12 -5.32
CA PRO A 85 16.18 7.84 -4.71
C PRO A 85 16.76 8.01 -3.29
N GLU A 86 17.56 9.06 -3.04
CA GLU A 86 18.14 9.31 -1.73
C GLU A 86 17.08 9.69 -0.69
N VAL A 87 16.11 10.54 -1.07
CA VAL A 87 14.99 10.91 -0.19
C VAL A 87 14.08 9.71 0.06
N THR A 88 13.88 8.88 -0.95
CA THR A 88 13.13 7.62 -0.80
C THR A 88 13.82 6.69 0.18
N HIS A 89 15.13 6.56 0.12
CA HIS A 89 15.90 5.77 1.07
C HIS A 89 15.82 6.34 2.49
N ASP A 90 15.97 7.67 2.65
CA ASP A 90 15.88 8.34 3.96
C ASP A 90 14.50 8.17 4.62
N ILE A 91 13.41 8.31 3.85
CA ILE A 91 12.05 8.14 4.38
C ILE A 91 11.72 6.66 4.58
N ASN A 92 11.85 5.85 3.52
CA ASN A 92 11.31 4.51 3.50
C ASN A 92 12.18 3.51 4.27
N HIS A 93 13.50 3.64 4.24
CA HIS A 93 14.40 2.74 4.97
C HIS A 93 14.81 3.32 6.32
N GLU A 94 15.59 4.41 6.32
CA GLU A 94 16.15 4.98 7.56
C GLU A 94 15.03 5.44 8.52
N GLY A 95 13.98 6.09 7.99
CA GLY A 95 12.82 6.53 8.76
C GLY A 95 12.08 5.36 9.39
N SER A 96 11.85 4.28 8.65
CA SER A 96 11.18 3.07 9.15
C SER A 96 11.97 2.36 10.23
N VAL A 97 13.30 2.21 10.05
CA VAL A 97 14.18 1.59 11.04
C VAL A 97 14.27 2.45 12.30
N ARG A 98 14.34 3.77 12.14
CA ARG A 98 14.31 4.73 13.27
C ARG A 98 12.99 4.61 14.05
N LEU A 99 11.84 4.57 13.36
CA LEU A 99 10.55 4.35 13.98
C LEU A 99 10.52 3.03 14.76
N ALA A 100 10.97 1.92 14.16
CA ALA A 100 10.97 0.62 14.83
C ALA A 100 11.82 0.62 16.10
N ARG A 101 12.99 1.29 16.07
CA ARG A 101 13.85 1.48 17.26
C ARG A 101 13.16 2.31 18.33
N ALA A 102 12.50 3.41 17.95
CA ALA A 102 11.73 4.24 18.88
C ALA A 102 10.56 3.45 19.48
N CYS A 103 9.85 2.64 18.69
CA CYS A 103 8.79 1.75 19.18
C CYS A 103 9.30 0.78 20.24
N LYS A 104 10.41 0.10 19.96
CA LYS A 104 11.06 -0.82 20.91
C LYS A 104 11.47 -0.11 22.20
N ALA A 105 12.07 1.08 22.12
CA ALA A 105 12.48 1.88 23.28
C ALA A 105 11.28 2.37 24.11
N ALA A 106 10.15 2.74 23.46
CA ALA A 106 8.93 3.17 24.09
C ALA A 106 8.08 2.01 24.68
N GLY A 107 8.51 0.74 24.50
CA GLY A 107 7.79 -0.43 24.99
C GLY A 107 6.57 -0.81 24.15
N VAL A 108 6.52 -0.41 22.88
CA VAL A 108 5.52 -0.90 21.93
C VAL A 108 5.80 -2.37 21.65
N GLU A 109 4.81 -3.23 21.93
CA GLU A 109 5.00 -4.68 21.79
C GLU A 109 4.93 -5.12 20.32
N ARG A 110 3.98 -4.59 19.53
CA ARG A 110 3.68 -5.05 18.18
C ARG A 110 4.03 -4.02 17.12
N PHE A 111 4.76 -4.45 16.11
CA PHE A 111 5.13 -3.61 14.97
C PHE A 111 4.76 -4.31 13.66
N VAL A 112 3.66 -3.90 13.02
CA VAL A 112 3.21 -4.47 11.75
C VAL A 112 3.70 -3.59 10.62
N TYR A 113 4.60 -4.11 9.81
CA TYR A 113 5.16 -3.40 8.66
C TYR A 113 4.50 -3.84 7.36
N THR A 114 3.95 -2.89 6.60
CA THR A 114 3.40 -3.17 5.27
C THR A 114 4.50 -3.20 4.22
N SER A 115 5.09 -4.36 4.03
CA SER A 115 6.02 -4.65 2.95
C SER A 115 5.27 -4.88 1.62
N SER A 116 5.94 -5.40 0.61
CA SER A 116 5.38 -5.55 -0.74
C SER A 116 5.94 -6.75 -1.47
N CYS A 117 5.11 -7.46 -2.22
CA CYS A 117 5.58 -8.49 -3.17
C CYS A 117 6.50 -7.93 -4.27
N SER A 118 6.61 -6.60 -4.42
CA SER A 118 7.59 -6.00 -5.34
C SER A 118 9.04 -6.35 -5.01
N VAL A 119 9.33 -6.83 -3.81
CA VAL A 119 10.65 -7.33 -3.40
C VAL A 119 11.11 -8.52 -4.24
N TYR A 120 10.18 -9.28 -4.83
CA TYR A 120 10.50 -10.41 -5.72
C TYR A 120 10.99 -9.96 -7.11
N GLY A 121 10.59 -8.77 -7.57
CA GLY A 121 11.08 -8.10 -8.77
C GLY A 121 10.84 -8.89 -10.05
N VAL A 122 11.88 -9.53 -10.58
CA VAL A 122 11.81 -10.44 -11.74
C VAL A 122 12.02 -11.86 -11.23
N ALA A 123 10.95 -12.63 -11.20
CA ALA A 123 11.00 -14.04 -10.85
C ALA A 123 10.96 -14.92 -12.11
N SER A 124 11.40 -16.17 -11.97
CA SER A 124 11.18 -17.20 -12.98
C SER A 124 9.68 -17.44 -13.21
N GLU A 125 9.32 -18.27 -14.19
CA GLU A 125 7.91 -18.66 -14.43
C GLU A 125 7.28 -19.40 -13.23
N ALA A 126 8.09 -19.89 -12.28
CA ALA A 126 7.62 -20.51 -11.05
C ALA A 126 6.96 -19.50 -10.11
N GLU A 127 6.04 -19.98 -9.30
CA GLU A 127 5.44 -19.21 -8.22
C GLU A 127 6.45 -19.02 -7.09
N VAL A 128 6.58 -17.79 -6.58
CA VAL A 128 7.45 -17.45 -5.45
C VAL A 128 6.68 -17.39 -4.15
N ASP A 129 7.35 -17.67 -3.05
CA ASP A 129 6.85 -17.65 -1.68
C ASP A 129 7.80 -16.84 -0.77
N GLU A 130 7.55 -16.87 0.53
CA GLU A 130 8.33 -16.13 1.52
C GLU A 130 9.78 -16.62 1.67
N GLU A 131 10.06 -17.88 1.29
CA GLU A 131 11.41 -18.48 1.31
C GLU A 131 12.19 -18.19 0.02
N SER A 132 11.50 -17.70 -1.01
CA SER A 132 12.11 -17.39 -2.29
C SER A 132 13.03 -16.17 -2.18
N PRO A 133 14.16 -16.13 -2.91
CA PRO A 133 15.07 -15.00 -2.87
C PRO A 133 14.39 -13.73 -3.39
N THR A 134 14.68 -12.62 -2.72
CA THR A 134 14.25 -11.29 -3.17
C THR A 134 15.18 -10.76 -4.27
N ASN A 135 14.61 -10.03 -5.25
CA ASN A 135 15.33 -9.41 -6.35
C ASN A 135 14.73 -8.02 -6.67
N PRO A 136 14.80 -7.07 -5.73
CA PRO A 136 14.17 -5.76 -5.87
C PRO A 136 14.74 -4.98 -7.05
N GLN A 137 13.87 -4.41 -7.90
CA GLN A 137 14.25 -3.71 -9.13
C GLN A 137 14.12 -2.18 -9.02
N THR A 138 13.56 -1.67 -7.93
CA THR A 138 13.32 -0.23 -7.71
C THR A 138 13.80 0.20 -6.35
N ALA A 139 14.06 1.51 -6.16
CA ALA A 139 14.44 2.06 -4.86
C ALA A 139 13.39 1.75 -3.78
N TYR A 140 12.10 1.80 -4.13
CA TYR A 140 11.01 1.42 -3.24
C TYR A 140 11.11 -0.05 -2.80
N ALA A 141 11.22 -0.98 -3.75
CA ALA A 141 11.31 -2.41 -3.43
C ALA A 141 12.59 -2.76 -2.64
N LEU A 142 13.71 -2.09 -2.93
CA LEU A 142 14.95 -2.24 -2.18
C LEU A 142 14.77 -1.78 -0.73
N CYS A 143 14.15 -0.61 -0.51
CA CYS A 143 13.87 -0.13 0.85
C CYS A 143 13.00 -1.12 1.63
N LYS A 144 11.97 -1.74 0.98
CA LYS A 144 11.14 -2.76 1.62
C LYS A 144 11.99 -3.93 2.14
N ALA A 145 12.87 -4.50 1.30
CA ALA A 145 13.75 -5.61 1.67
C ALA A 145 14.75 -5.22 2.78
N LEU A 146 15.28 -3.99 2.74
CA LEU A 146 16.19 -3.48 3.77
C LEU A 146 15.49 -3.30 5.12
N VAL A 147 14.26 -2.78 5.14
CA VAL A 147 13.47 -2.64 6.38
C VAL A 147 13.15 -4.03 6.97
N GLU A 148 12.71 -5.00 6.16
CA GLU A 148 12.48 -6.36 6.63
C GLU A 148 13.72 -6.90 7.36
N ARG A 149 14.91 -6.78 6.73
CA ARG A 149 16.18 -7.24 7.30
C ARG A 149 16.52 -6.53 8.62
N ASP A 150 16.49 -5.20 8.62
CA ASP A 150 17.04 -4.41 9.73
C ASP A 150 16.07 -4.35 10.92
N VAL A 151 14.74 -4.41 10.67
CA VAL A 151 13.73 -4.45 11.73
C VAL A 151 13.60 -5.86 12.30
N ALA A 152 13.75 -6.92 11.48
CA ALA A 152 13.81 -8.30 11.97
C ALA A 152 14.90 -8.51 13.04
N ALA A 153 16.06 -7.84 12.87
CA ALA A 153 17.15 -7.90 13.84
C ALA A 153 16.82 -7.23 15.20
N LEU A 154 15.73 -6.47 15.28
CA LEU A 154 15.26 -5.85 16.53
C LEU A 154 14.34 -6.76 17.34
N ALA A 155 13.82 -7.84 16.74
CA ALA A 155 12.88 -8.76 17.37
C ALA A 155 13.42 -9.34 18.69
N ASN A 156 12.58 -9.41 19.71
CA ASN A 156 12.85 -10.08 20.97
C ASN A 156 11.52 -10.36 21.73
N GLU A 157 11.58 -10.84 22.96
CA GLU A 157 10.40 -11.16 23.78
C GLU A 157 9.46 -9.96 24.03
N SER A 158 9.97 -8.73 23.96
CA SER A 158 9.21 -7.50 24.22
C SER A 158 8.90 -6.68 22.95
N PHE A 159 9.41 -7.08 21.78
CA PHE A 159 9.18 -6.40 20.52
C PHE A 159 8.97 -7.41 19.39
N SER A 160 7.75 -7.49 18.90
CA SER A 160 7.28 -8.46 17.90
C SER A 160 7.00 -7.78 16.56
N PRO A 161 8.00 -7.64 15.66
CA PRO A 161 7.75 -7.17 14.31
C PRO A 161 7.10 -8.27 13.46
N THR A 162 6.21 -7.87 12.55
CA THR A 162 5.60 -8.75 11.52
C THR A 162 5.63 -8.01 10.18
N PHE A 163 5.98 -8.69 9.10
CA PHE A 163 6.18 -8.12 7.78
C PHE A 163 5.13 -8.65 6.80
N LEU A 164 4.31 -7.77 6.25
CA LEU A 164 3.25 -8.10 5.31
C LEU A 164 3.66 -7.71 3.89
N ARG A 165 4.13 -8.67 3.08
CA ARG A 165 4.40 -8.48 1.66
C ARG A 165 3.09 -8.45 0.89
N ASN A 166 2.48 -7.28 0.81
CA ASN A 166 1.20 -7.13 0.11
C ASN A 166 1.36 -7.35 -1.38
N ALA A 167 0.43 -8.09 -2.00
CA ALA A 167 0.21 -8.06 -3.44
C ALA A 167 -0.17 -6.64 -3.89
N THR A 168 -0.27 -6.40 -5.20
CA THR A 168 -0.64 -5.09 -5.73
C THR A 168 -2.05 -4.71 -5.27
N ALA A 169 -2.14 -3.66 -4.47
CA ALA A 169 -3.40 -3.19 -3.91
C ALA A 169 -4.32 -2.62 -4.99
N TYR A 170 -5.64 -2.79 -4.82
CA TYR A 170 -6.67 -2.17 -5.64
C TYR A 170 -7.95 -1.95 -4.84
N GLY A 171 -8.94 -1.25 -5.45
CA GLY A 171 -10.27 -1.02 -4.88
C GLY A 171 -10.51 0.41 -4.44
N ALA A 172 -11.73 0.69 -4.00
CA ALA A 172 -12.15 2.01 -3.57
C ALA A 172 -11.48 2.44 -2.26
N SER A 173 -11.09 3.71 -2.18
CA SER A 173 -10.57 4.34 -0.98
C SER A 173 -10.89 5.84 -0.98
N PRO A 174 -11.18 6.45 0.17
CA PRO A 174 -11.31 7.90 0.26
C PRO A 174 -10.09 8.65 -0.30
N SER A 175 -8.88 8.22 0.05
CA SER A 175 -7.61 8.73 -0.49
C SER A 175 -7.19 7.95 -1.73
N MET A 176 -8.05 7.97 -2.76
CA MET A 176 -7.94 7.16 -3.98
C MET A 176 -6.58 7.28 -4.66
N ARG A 177 -6.19 6.23 -5.38
CA ARG A 177 -5.00 6.18 -6.22
C ARG A 177 -5.35 5.67 -7.62
N PHE A 178 -5.24 6.56 -8.60
CA PHE A 178 -5.37 6.20 -10.02
C PHE A 178 -4.03 5.81 -10.68
N ASP A 179 -2.95 5.74 -9.90
CA ASP A 179 -1.62 5.33 -10.36
C ASP A 179 -1.31 3.84 -10.07
N ILE A 180 -2.29 3.05 -9.61
CA ILE A 180 -2.20 1.58 -9.46
C ILE A 180 -3.06 0.86 -10.49
N VAL A 181 -2.58 -0.31 -10.95
CA VAL A 181 -3.00 -0.92 -12.20
C VAL A 181 -4.51 -1.05 -12.40
N LEU A 182 -5.23 -1.76 -11.52
CA LEU A 182 -6.66 -1.99 -11.72
C LEU A 182 -7.46 -0.69 -11.59
N ASN A 183 -7.12 0.17 -10.63
CA ASN A 183 -7.77 1.46 -10.44
C ASN A 183 -7.55 2.39 -11.64
N ASN A 184 -6.35 2.37 -12.23
CA ASN A 184 -6.03 3.13 -13.43
C ASN A 184 -6.85 2.68 -14.63
N LEU A 185 -6.86 1.36 -14.89
CA LEU A 185 -7.60 0.79 -16.00
C LEU A 185 -9.11 1.04 -15.86
N ALA A 186 -9.66 0.93 -14.64
CA ALA A 186 -11.05 1.25 -14.36
C ALA A 186 -11.37 2.74 -14.62
N GLY A 187 -10.47 3.66 -14.24
CA GLY A 187 -10.59 5.08 -14.53
C GLY A 187 -10.55 5.39 -16.02
N LEU A 188 -9.62 4.77 -16.77
CA LEU A 188 -9.56 4.89 -18.24
C LEU A 188 -10.86 4.38 -18.89
N ALA A 189 -11.33 3.21 -18.49
CA ALA A 189 -12.55 2.62 -19.00
C ALA A 189 -13.80 3.50 -18.73
N TRP A 190 -13.87 4.12 -17.55
CA TRP A 190 -14.96 5.02 -17.18
C TRP A 190 -14.93 6.31 -17.97
N VAL A 191 -13.78 6.99 -18.01
CA VAL A 191 -13.66 8.34 -18.57
C VAL A 191 -13.61 8.32 -20.10
N TYR A 192 -12.80 7.43 -20.69
CA TYR A 192 -12.52 7.45 -22.13
C TYR A 192 -13.21 6.34 -22.91
N ARG A 193 -13.83 5.36 -22.23
CA ARG A 193 -14.36 4.15 -22.86
C ARG A 193 -13.32 3.39 -23.68
N GLU A 194 -12.05 3.58 -23.34
CA GLU A 194 -10.93 2.96 -24.01
C GLU A 194 -9.79 2.71 -23.03
N ILE A 195 -9.26 1.48 -23.03
CA ILE A 195 -8.05 1.10 -22.33
C ILE A 195 -6.92 0.97 -23.35
N ARG A 196 -6.04 1.96 -23.39
CA ARG A 196 -4.83 1.92 -24.21
C ARG A 196 -3.67 1.42 -23.36
N MET A 197 -3.29 0.17 -23.56
CA MET A 197 -2.12 -0.38 -22.94
C MET A 197 -0.86 -0.02 -23.73
N ILE A 198 0.19 0.44 -23.04
CA ILE A 198 1.47 0.76 -23.65
C ILE A 198 2.33 -0.48 -23.94
N SER A 199 1.98 -1.63 -23.37
CA SER A 199 2.63 -2.94 -23.54
C SER A 199 1.62 -4.00 -23.94
N ASP A 200 2.12 -5.22 -24.22
CA ASP A 200 1.29 -6.39 -24.57
C ASP A 200 0.54 -6.99 -23.37
N GLY A 201 0.77 -6.48 -22.16
CA GLY A 201 0.14 -6.95 -20.94
C GLY A 201 0.56 -8.36 -20.50
N SER A 202 1.65 -8.90 -20.99
CA SER A 202 2.13 -10.24 -20.63
C SER A 202 2.66 -10.41 -19.20
N PRO A 203 3.20 -9.39 -18.49
CA PRO A 203 3.71 -9.56 -17.14
C PRO A 203 2.64 -9.98 -16.13
N TRP A 204 3.05 -10.83 -15.19
CA TRP A 204 2.21 -11.27 -14.06
C TRP A 204 2.24 -10.27 -12.90
N ARG A 205 1.09 -10.10 -12.27
CA ARG A 205 0.93 -9.33 -11.02
C ARG A 205 -0.08 -10.02 -10.10
N PRO A 206 0.29 -10.33 -8.87
CA PRO A 206 -0.67 -10.68 -7.84
C PRO A 206 -1.46 -9.43 -7.44
N LEU A 207 -2.75 -9.57 -7.23
CA LEU A 207 -3.64 -8.52 -6.77
C LEU A 207 -4.21 -8.81 -5.39
N VAL A 208 -4.47 -7.77 -4.60
CA VAL A 208 -5.19 -7.85 -3.32
C VAL A 208 -6.05 -6.61 -3.13
N HIS A 209 -7.28 -6.79 -2.69
CA HIS A 209 -8.14 -5.66 -2.39
C HIS A 209 -7.70 -4.93 -1.11
N ALA A 210 -7.82 -3.60 -1.09
CA ALA A 210 -7.39 -2.78 0.05
C ALA A 210 -8.06 -3.19 1.38
N LEU A 211 -9.33 -3.62 1.35
CA LEU A 211 -10.03 -4.11 2.55
C LEU A 211 -9.50 -5.48 3.01
N ASP A 212 -9.04 -6.34 2.10
CA ASP A 212 -8.40 -7.60 2.48
C ASP A 212 -7.03 -7.37 3.13
N ILE A 213 -6.30 -6.30 2.72
CA ILE A 213 -5.09 -5.87 3.44
C ILE A 213 -5.44 -5.41 4.86
N CYS A 214 -6.50 -4.61 5.03
CA CYS A 214 -6.98 -4.19 6.36
C CYS A 214 -7.32 -5.41 7.23
N LYS A 215 -7.98 -6.42 6.64
CA LYS A 215 -8.29 -7.68 7.32
C LYS A 215 -7.03 -8.45 7.73
N ALA A 216 -6.02 -8.56 6.85
CA ALA A 216 -4.75 -9.20 7.17
C ALA A 216 -4.04 -8.53 8.34
N ILE A 217 -3.95 -7.19 8.33
CA ILE A 217 -3.37 -6.41 9.42
C ILE A 217 -4.11 -6.70 10.74
N THR A 218 -5.45 -6.73 10.71
CA THR A 218 -6.25 -7.02 11.90
C THR A 218 -6.01 -8.45 12.40
N CYS A 219 -5.97 -9.45 11.52
CA CYS A 219 -5.63 -10.82 11.89
C CYS A 219 -4.26 -10.93 12.56
N VAL A 220 -3.26 -10.17 12.09
CA VAL A 220 -1.95 -10.09 12.74
C VAL A 220 -2.04 -9.45 14.12
N LEU A 221 -2.78 -8.34 14.27
CA LEU A 221 -2.95 -7.66 15.55
C LEU A 221 -3.69 -8.54 16.59
N ASP A 222 -4.63 -9.36 16.15
CA ASP A 222 -5.44 -10.23 17.03
C ASP A 222 -4.75 -11.57 17.34
N ALA A 223 -3.76 -11.98 16.55
CA ALA A 223 -3.02 -13.23 16.77
C ALA A 223 -2.14 -13.16 18.03
N PRO A 224 -1.82 -14.27 18.69
CA PRO A 224 -0.78 -14.31 19.71
C PRO A 224 0.55 -13.75 19.17
N SER A 225 1.21 -12.86 19.94
CA SER A 225 2.45 -12.21 19.48
C SER A 225 3.54 -13.20 19.08
N GLY A 226 3.71 -14.28 19.85
CA GLY A 226 4.68 -15.34 19.52
C GLY A 226 4.41 -16.10 18.22
N LEU A 227 3.16 -16.09 17.71
CA LEU A 227 2.81 -16.74 16.45
C LEU A 227 3.28 -15.93 15.25
N VAL A 228 3.26 -14.61 15.35
CA VAL A 228 3.52 -13.68 14.25
C VAL A 228 4.84 -12.93 14.40
N CYS A 229 5.56 -13.13 15.50
CA CYS A 229 6.83 -12.46 15.77
C CYS A 229 7.86 -12.82 14.72
N ASN A 230 8.41 -11.81 14.09
CA ASN A 230 9.43 -11.91 13.05
C ASN A 230 9.00 -12.72 11.80
N GLU A 231 7.68 -12.88 11.61
CA GLU A 231 7.15 -13.55 10.44
C GLU A 231 7.06 -12.61 9.24
N ILE A 232 7.45 -13.16 8.08
CA ILE A 232 7.17 -12.55 6.78
C ILE A 232 6.00 -13.32 6.17
N LEU A 233 4.95 -12.59 5.75
CA LEU A 233 3.73 -13.15 5.19
C LEU A 233 3.37 -12.44 3.88
N ASN A 234 3.21 -13.19 2.80
CA ASN A 234 2.60 -12.69 1.59
C ASN A 234 1.10 -12.49 1.81
N VAL A 235 0.58 -11.30 1.47
CA VAL A 235 -0.84 -10.95 1.67
C VAL A 235 -1.57 -10.89 0.34
N GLY A 236 -2.51 -11.80 0.15
CA GLY A 236 -3.31 -11.96 -1.05
C GLY A 236 -3.93 -13.35 -1.15
N ASP A 237 -4.28 -13.74 -2.37
CA ASP A 237 -4.75 -15.10 -2.69
C ASP A 237 -4.02 -15.63 -3.93
N THR A 238 -3.57 -16.88 -3.89
CA THR A 238 -2.85 -17.54 -5.00
C THR A 238 -3.69 -17.56 -6.29
N ALA A 239 -5.02 -17.61 -6.18
CA ALA A 239 -5.92 -17.52 -7.32
C ALA A 239 -5.97 -16.11 -7.96
N GLN A 240 -5.45 -15.09 -7.29
CA GLN A 240 -5.47 -13.68 -7.74
C GLN A 240 -4.14 -13.26 -8.39
N ASN A 241 -3.40 -14.19 -8.97
CA ASN A 241 -2.28 -13.89 -9.85
C ASN A 241 -2.80 -13.69 -11.28
N TYR A 242 -2.70 -12.49 -11.82
CA TYR A 242 -3.19 -12.14 -13.15
C TYR A 242 -2.06 -11.65 -14.04
N ARG A 243 -2.20 -11.85 -15.36
CA ARG A 243 -1.47 -11.03 -16.32
C ARG A 243 -2.12 -9.66 -16.42
N ILE A 244 -1.34 -8.64 -16.71
CA ILE A 244 -1.89 -7.27 -16.85
C ILE A 244 -2.98 -7.21 -17.92
N ARG A 245 -2.88 -8.01 -19.00
CA ARG A 245 -3.92 -8.13 -20.04
C ARG A 245 -5.22 -8.70 -19.50
N GLU A 246 -5.17 -9.69 -18.60
CA GLU A 246 -6.35 -10.29 -17.99
C GLU A 246 -7.07 -9.27 -17.09
N ILE A 247 -6.29 -8.42 -16.39
CA ILE A 247 -6.88 -7.31 -15.62
C ILE A 247 -7.58 -6.31 -16.55
N ALA A 248 -6.97 -5.99 -17.71
CA ALA A 248 -7.58 -5.09 -18.69
C ALA A 248 -8.87 -5.68 -19.30
N GLU A 249 -8.90 -6.98 -19.56
CA GLU A 249 -10.07 -7.70 -20.06
C GLU A 249 -11.20 -7.69 -19.01
N ILE A 250 -10.93 -8.02 -17.75
CA ILE A 250 -11.88 -7.95 -16.63
C ILE A 250 -12.48 -6.55 -16.51
N VAL A 251 -11.64 -5.51 -16.60
CA VAL A 251 -12.13 -4.13 -16.53
C VAL A 251 -13.00 -3.82 -17.75
N ALA A 252 -12.58 -4.17 -18.97
CA ALA A 252 -13.34 -3.90 -20.18
C ALA A 252 -14.72 -4.57 -20.16
N GLU A 253 -14.81 -5.81 -19.68
CA GLU A 253 -16.06 -6.53 -19.48
C GLU A 253 -16.97 -5.85 -18.44
N THR A 254 -16.36 -5.30 -17.38
CA THR A 254 -17.10 -4.60 -16.31
C THR A 254 -17.64 -3.26 -16.75
N PHE A 255 -16.98 -2.55 -17.69
CA PHE A 255 -17.37 -1.21 -18.16
C PHE A 255 -17.98 -1.28 -19.58
N PRO A 256 -19.30 -1.29 -19.74
CA PRO A 256 -19.94 -1.47 -21.04
C PRO A 256 -19.50 -0.45 -22.11
N GLY A 257 -19.21 -0.94 -23.29
CA GLY A 257 -18.76 -0.11 -24.42
C GLY A 257 -17.30 0.30 -24.35
N CYS A 258 -16.52 -0.29 -23.43
CA CYS A 258 -15.07 -0.08 -23.37
C CYS A 258 -14.34 -0.98 -24.39
N SER A 259 -13.39 -0.39 -25.12
CA SER A 259 -12.48 -1.13 -26.01
C SER A 259 -11.08 -1.22 -25.38
N THR A 260 -10.31 -2.25 -25.75
CA THR A 260 -8.94 -2.44 -25.27
C THR A 260 -7.99 -2.55 -26.47
N THR A 261 -6.91 -1.81 -26.42
CA THR A 261 -5.81 -1.89 -27.39
C THR A 261 -4.50 -2.19 -26.67
N TYR A 262 -3.64 -3.00 -27.31
CA TYR A 262 -2.38 -3.45 -26.75
C TYR A 262 -1.20 -2.87 -27.53
N GLY A 263 -0.19 -2.43 -26.80
CA GLY A 263 1.08 -1.99 -27.37
C GLY A 263 2.02 -3.16 -27.68
N PRO A 264 3.26 -2.84 -28.08
CA PRO A 264 4.28 -3.86 -28.37
C PRO A 264 4.74 -4.54 -27.07
N ARG A 265 5.38 -5.71 -27.24
CA ARG A 265 6.04 -6.39 -26.11
C ARG A 265 7.16 -5.49 -25.56
N GLY A 266 7.20 -5.28 -24.25
CA GLY A 266 8.20 -4.44 -23.57
C GLY A 266 7.60 -3.59 -22.46
N GLY A 267 8.40 -2.70 -21.90
CA GLY A 267 8.00 -1.83 -20.77
C GLY A 267 8.48 -2.38 -19.42
N ASP A 268 7.58 -2.50 -18.45
CA ASP A 268 7.91 -2.99 -17.11
C ASP A 268 8.29 -4.48 -17.14
N ASN A 269 9.56 -4.77 -16.86
CA ASN A 269 10.11 -6.13 -16.89
C ASN A 269 9.76 -6.97 -15.64
N ARG A 270 9.22 -6.34 -14.60
CA ARG A 270 8.81 -7.06 -13.39
C ARG A 270 7.68 -8.02 -13.72
N SER A 271 7.87 -9.27 -13.38
CA SER A 271 6.87 -10.32 -13.61
C SER A 271 7.06 -11.40 -12.54
N TYR A 272 6.05 -11.64 -11.75
CA TYR A 272 6.09 -12.64 -10.68
C TYR A 272 4.68 -13.11 -10.32
N ARG A 273 4.55 -14.41 -10.03
CA ARG A 273 3.38 -15.01 -9.38
C ARG A 273 3.76 -15.36 -7.95
N VAL A 274 2.83 -15.21 -7.03
CA VAL A 274 3.09 -15.36 -5.60
C VAL A 274 2.16 -16.40 -4.98
N SER A 275 2.73 -17.28 -4.15
CA SER A 275 1.99 -18.14 -3.25
C SER A 275 1.58 -17.38 -1.98
N PHE A 276 0.35 -17.57 -1.58
CA PHE A 276 -0.22 -17.01 -0.35
C PHE A 276 -0.63 -18.11 0.63
N GLY A 277 0.03 -19.27 0.53
CA GLY A 277 -0.29 -20.44 1.37
C GLY A 277 0.08 -20.23 2.83
N LYS A 278 1.21 -19.55 3.12
CA LYS A 278 1.72 -19.35 4.48
C LYS A 278 0.74 -18.56 5.34
N ILE A 279 0.23 -17.43 4.87
CA ILE A 279 -0.72 -16.63 5.65
C ILE A 279 -2.02 -17.38 5.94
N LYS A 280 -2.53 -18.17 4.99
CA LYS A 280 -3.73 -19.01 5.20
C LYS A 280 -3.52 -20.08 6.27
N SER A 281 -2.33 -20.65 6.32
CA SER A 281 -1.98 -21.68 7.30
C SER A 281 -1.72 -21.09 8.70
N LEU A 282 -1.01 -19.96 8.76
CA LEU A 282 -0.64 -19.33 10.02
C LEU A 282 -1.79 -18.55 10.65
N LEU A 283 -2.60 -17.88 9.83
CA LEU A 283 -3.73 -17.05 10.25
C LEU A 283 -5.03 -17.53 9.58
N PRO A 284 -5.61 -18.68 9.99
CA PRO A 284 -6.82 -19.23 9.38
C PRO A 284 -8.02 -18.27 9.28
N PRO A 285 -8.20 -17.25 10.17
CA PRO A 285 -9.26 -16.25 10.01
C PRO A 285 -9.07 -15.33 8.80
N PHE A 286 -7.84 -15.27 8.24
CA PHE A 286 -7.59 -14.49 7.04
C PHE A 286 -8.05 -15.22 5.79
N VAL A 287 -9.05 -14.66 5.13
CA VAL A 287 -9.55 -15.11 3.82
C VAL A 287 -9.81 -13.86 2.99
N CYS A 288 -9.26 -13.80 1.78
CA CYS A 288 -9.60 -12.74 0.83
C CYS A 288 -11.08 -12.86 0.42
N GLU A 289 -11.79 -11.75 0.51
CA GLU A 289 -13.23 -11.64 0.17
C GLU A 289 -13.46 -11.03 -1.21
N TRP A 290 -12.41 -10.48 -1.80
CA TRP A 290 -12.46 -9.75 -3.06
C TRP A 290 -11.61 -10.42 -4.13
N ASP A 291 -12.12 -10.34 -5.36
CA ASP A 291 -11.41 -10.66 -6.60
C ASP A 291 -11.40 -9.47 -7.55
N ALA A 292 -10.64 -9.55 -8.64
CA ALA A 292 -10.53 -8.45 -9.59
C ALA A 292 -11.88 -8.06 -10.25
N PRO A 293 -12.78 -9.00 -10.67
CA PRO A 293 -14.11 -8.67 -11.18
C PRO A 293 -14.96 -7.89 -10.18
N ARG A 294 -15.00 -8.35 -8.93
CA ARG A 294 -15.77 -7.71 -7.86
C ARG A 294 -15.23 -6.31 -7.54
N GLY A 295 -13.91 -6.14 -7.53
CA GLY A 295 -13.28 -4.84 -7.30
C GLY A 295 -13.48 -3.88 -8.47
N ALA A 296 -13.44 -4.35 -9.71
CA ALA A 296 -13.78 -3.54 -10.88
C ALA A 296 -15.25 -3.07 -10.83
N ALA A 297 -16.17 -3.95 -10.42
CA ALA A 297 -17.58 -3.60 -10.22
C ALA A 297 -17.77 -2.55 -9.12
N GLN A 298 -17.07 -2.69 -7.98
CA GLN A 298 -17.08 -1.69 -6.91
C GLN A 298 -16.62 -0.31 -7.43
N LEU A 299 -15.53 -0.26 -8.20
CA LEU A 299 -15.03 0.99 -8.75
C LEU A 299 -16.02 1.62 -9.74
N ARG A 300 -16.66 0.81 -10.60
CA ARG A 300 -17.68 1.29 -11.52
C ARG A 300 -18.84 1.92 -10.77
N GLU A 301 -19.32 1.27 -9.72
CA GLU A 301 -20.39 1.79 -8.88
C GLU A 301 -20.00 3.11 -8.20
N LEU A 302 -18.82 3.14 -7.57
CA LEU A 302 -18.27 4.36 -6.97
C LEU A 302 -18.18 5.50 -7.98
N PHE A 303 -17.61 5.25 -9.16
CA PHE A 303 -17.45 6.28 -10.19
C PHE A 303 -18.80 6.82 -10.68
N SER A 304 -19.82 5.98 -10.74
CA SER A 304 -21.19 6.41 -11.03
C SER A 304 -21.76 7.29 -9.92
N GLN A 305 -21.60 6.89 -8.66
CA GLN A 305 -22.13 7.62 -7.51
C GLN A 305 -21.53 9.02 -7.36
N ILE A 306 -20.19 9.14 -7.56
CA ILE A 306 -19.51 10.42 -7.43
C ILE A 306 -19.50 11.26 -8.71
N GLY A 307 -19.97 10.72 -9.84
CA GLY A 307 -19.87 11.38 -11.15
C GLY A 307 -18.43 11.62 -11.54
N LEU A 308 -17.56 10.57 -11.50
CA LEU A 308 -16.13 10.73 -11.80
C LEU A 308 -15.91 11.42 -13.15
N THR A 309 -15.25 12.58 -13.14
CA THR A 309 -14.90 13.34 -14.33
C THR A 309 -13.44 13.10 -14.75
N GLU A 310 -13.12 13.46 -15.99
CA GLU A 310 -11.73 13.44 -16.48
C GLU A 310 -10.80 14.30 -15.62
N GLU A 311 -11.26 15.47 -15.19
CA GLU A 311 -10.49 16.38 -14.33
C GLU A 311 -10.15 15.73 -12.99
N LEU A 312 -11.09 15.04 -12.36
CA LEU A 312 -10.83 14.30 -11.12
C LEU A 312 -9.87 13.13 -11.36
N PHE A 313 -10.09 12.35 -12.42
CA PHE A 313 -9.27 11.17 -12.74
C PHE A 313 -7.83 11.54 -13.05
N THR A 314 -7.61 12.57 -13.86
CA THR A 314 -6.27 13.03 -14.26
C THR A 314 -5.65 14.01 -13.26
N GLY A 315 -6.42 14.46 -12.29
CA GLY A 315 -6.04 15.44 -11.29
C GLY A 315 -4.89 14.98 -10.39
N ARG A 316 -4.12 15.95 -9.91
CA ARG A 316 -2.96 15.68 -9.03
C ARG A 316 -3.33 15.06 -7.70
N ALA A 317 -4.53 15.31 -7.19
CA ALA A 317 -4.96 14.87 -5.86
C ALA A 317 -4.91 13.34 -5.70
N PHE A 318 -5.13 12.60 -6.80
CA PHE A 318 -5.22 11.15 -6.81
C PHE A 318 -4.05 10.46 -7.55
N THR A 319 -3.00 11.23 -7.87
CA THR A 319 -1.74 10.74 -8.46
C THR A 319 -0.58 11.23 -7.60
N ARG A 320 0.02 10.33 -6.83
CA ARG A 320 1.00 10.68 -5.79
C ARG A 320 2.18 11.51 -6.32
N LEU A 321 2.73 11.14 -7.47
CA LEU A 321 3.82 11.87 -8.10
C LEU A 321 3.43 13.32 -8.41
N LYS A 322 2.32 13.53 -9.12
CA LYS A 322 1.85 14.88 -9.50
C LYS A 322 1.64 15.80 -8.29
N GLN A 323 1.13 15.25 -7.19
CA GLN A 323 0.92 16.03 -5.97
C GLN A 323 2.26 16.47 -5.34
N LEU A 324 3.24 15.58 -5.26
CA LEU A 324 4.56 15.93 -4.71
C LEU A 324 5.33 16.89 -5.62
N GLU A 325 5.30 16.68 -6.93
CA GLU A 325 5.87 17.63 -7.90
C GLU A 325 5.26 19.03 -7.73
N HIS A 326 3.94 19.13 -7.53
CA HIS A 326 3.29 20.40 -7.27
C HIS A 326 3.76 21.04 -5.95
N LEU A 327 3.85 20.28 -4.86
CA LEU A 327 4.29 20.80 -3.58
C LEU A 327 5.76 21.27 -3.62
N LEU A 328 6.62 20.57 -4.35
CA LEU A 328 8.01 20.98 -4.61
C LEU A 328 8.06 22.25 -5.49
N ALA A 329 7.36 22.27 -6.62
CA ALA A 329 7.35 23.38 -7.56
C ALA A 329 6.79 24.69 -6.96
N THR A 330 5.83 24.56 -6.02
CA THR A 330 5.26 25.72 -5.31
C THR A 330 6.06 26.12 -4.06
N GLY A 331 7.19 25.44 -3.79
CA GLY A 331 8.04 25.75 -2.66
C GLY A 331 7.44 25.41 -1.29
N ARG A 332 6.36 24.62 -1.25
CA ARG A 332 5.73 24.20 0.02
C ARG A 332 6.54 23.08 0.70
N LEU A 333 7.23 22.29 -0.08
CA LEU A 333 8.21 21.34 0.41
C LEU A 333 9.63 21.76 -0.01
N ASP A 334 10.62 21.39 0.79
CA ASP A 334 12.00 21.43 0.38
C ASP A 334 12.42 20.19 -0.43
N SER A 335 13.68 20.14 -0.89
CA SER A 335 14.19 19.03 -1.70
C SER A 335 14.23 17.69 -0.95
N SER A 336 14.19 17.71 0.39
CA SER A 336 14.15 16.53 1.27
C SER A 336 12.71 16.16 1.67
N LEU A 337 11.72 16.82 1.06
CA LEU A 337 10.29 16.68 1.32
C LEU A 337 9.86 17.07 2.75
N TYR A 338 10.55 17.98 3.40
CA TYR A 338 10.03 18.60 4.62
C TYR A 338 9.14 19.81 4.27
N TRP A 339 8.07 19.98 5.04
CA TRP A 339 7.25 21.19 4.94
C TRP A 339 8.10 22.41 5.28
N ARG A 340 8.01 23.42 4.42
CA ARG A 340 8.57 24.75 4.72
C ARG A 340 7.59 25.53 5.59
N THR A 341 8.10 26.09 6.68
CA THR A 341 7.36 26.97 7.59
C THR A 341 7.21 28.37 6.99
#